data_a64455ed62921a06ae66f52183ef4e1f
#
_entry.id   a64455ed62921a06ae66f52183ef4e1f
#
_cell.length_a   1.000
_cell.length_b   1.000
_cell.length_c   1.000
_cell.angle_alpha   90.00
_cell.angle_beta   90.00
_cell.angle_gamma   90.00
#
_symmetry.space_group_name_H-M   'P 1'
#
loop_
_entity.id
_entity.type
_entity.pdbx_description
1 polymer ?
#
loop_
_entity_poly.entity_id
_entity_poly.type
_entity_poly.pdbx_seq_one_letter_code
_entity_poly.pdbx_strand_id
1 'polypeptide(L)'
;MMDVLKWVPLLILVVLILILLIGNIVIVQQSKAYVVERLGAFRTVWGVGLHLKVPFVERVAKKVSLKEQVADFAPQPVITKDNVTMQIDTVVYFQITDPKLYAYGVEQPMAAMETLTATTLRNIIGDLELDQTLTSRDVVNTKMRSILDEATDPWGIKVNRVELKNILPPQDIQNSMEKQMKAERDRRQAILQAEGTKRSQILVAEGEKESAILRADAEKQSAILRAQGQAEAILAVQKATAEAMQMLNEADITLELLPLRPTPDGCGHTGPSGEGA
;
A
#
# COMPACT_ATOMS: atom_id res chain seq x y z
N MET A 1 61.32 43.21 45.69
CA MET A 1 61.04 43.22 44.23
C MET A 1 61.84 42.12 43.46
N MET A 2 63.03 41.76 43.87
CA MET A 2 63.86 40.75 43.13
C MET A 2 63.36 39.31 43.26
N ASP A 3 62.64 38.94 44.29
CA ASP A 3 62.15 37.56 44.46
C ASP A 3 60.88 37.25 43.61
N VAL A 4 60.04 38.27 43.34
CA VAL A 4 58.90 38.10 42.43
C VAL A 4 59.38 37.86 41.00
N LEU A 5 60.49 38.46 40.58
CA LEU A 5 61.00 38.31 39.23
C LEU A 5 61.54 36.87 38.97
N LYS A 6 61.92 36.11 39.98
CA LYS A 6 62.39 34.71 39.90
C LYS A 6 61.20 33.74 39.64
N TRP A 7 59.99 34.08 40.07
CA TRP A 7 58.81 33.23 39.87
C TRP A 7 58.08 33.45 38.54
N VAL A 8 58.39 34.57 37.83
CA VAL A 8 57.80 34.86 36.51
C VAL A 8 58.05 33.80 35.48
N PRO A 9 59.26 33.26 35.24
CA PRO A 9 59.47 32.19 34.25
C PRO A 9 58.77 30.89 34.64
N LEU A 10 58.67 30.58 35.93
CA LEU A 10 57.96 29.40 36.41
C LEU A 10 56.45 29.55 36.13
N LEU A 11 55.86 30.70 36.36
CA LEU A 11 54.44 30.98 36.07
C LEU A 11 54.15 30.92 34.59
N ILE A 12 55.02 31.45 33.73
CA ILE A 12 54.91 31.34 32.28
C ILE A 12 54.96 29.86 31.84
N LEU A 13 55.87 29.08 32.41
CA LEU A 13 55.97 27.63 32.10
C LEU A 13 54.67 26.88 32.50
N VAL A 14 54.10 27.17 33.68
CA VAL A 14 52.88 26.54 34.17
C VAL A 14 51.69 26.93 33.27
N VAL A 15 51.57 28.19 32.88
CA VAL A 15 50.55 28.66 31.97
C VAL A 15 50.68 27.98 30.59
N LEU A 16 51.89 27.86 30.07
CA LEU A 16 52.15 27.19 28.78
C LEU A 16 51.78 25.70 28.84
N ILE A 17 52.11 25.01 29.92
CA ILE A 17 51.71 23.62 30.14
C ILE A 17 50.18 23.51 30.24
N LEU A 18 49.53 24.43 30.93
CA LEU A 18 48.08 24.45 31.06
C LEU A 18 47.38 24.65 29.70
N ILE A 19 47.89 25.57 28.89
CA ILE A 19 47.36 25.81 27.51
C ILE A 19 47.55 24.56 26.66
N LEU A 20 48.70 23.90 26.75
CA LEU A 20 48.95 22.65 26.04
C LEU A 20 47.99 21.53 26.51
N LEU A 21 47.70 21.41 27.77
CA LEU A 21 46.76 20.41 28.30
C LEU A 21 45.33 20.68 27.82
N ILE A 22 44.86 21.91 27.91
CA ILE A 22 43.50 22.30 27.53
C ILE A 22 43.30 22.12 26.02
N GLY A 23 44.29 22.49 25.19
CA GLY A 23 44.21 22.35 23.72
C GLY A 23 44.20 20.90 23.21
N ASN A 24 44.53 19.94 24.07
CA ASN A 24 44.59 18.52 23.71
C ASN A 24 43.39 17.71 24.23
N ILE A 25 42.39 18.37 24.82
CA ILE A 25 41.14 17.72 25.20
C ILE A 25 40.27 17.58 23.94
N VAL A 26 39.93 16.33 23.61
CA VAL A 26 39.04 16.00 22.49
C VAL A 26 37.75 15.37 23.02
N ILE A 27 36.65 15.97 22.68
CA ILE A 27 35.30 15.46 23.02
C ILE A 27 34.75 14.71 21.80
N VAL A 28 34.50 13.43 21.96
CA VAL A 28 33.88 12.59 20.94
C VAL A 28 32.38 12.60 21.14
N GLN A 29 31.67 13.07 20.12
CA GLN A 29 30.21 13.14 20.13
C GLN A 29 29.57 11.74 20.03
N GLN A 30 28.33 11.62 20.49
CA GLN A 30 27.57 10.40 20.39
C GLN A 30 27.45 9.94 18.92
N SER A 31 27.52 8.62 18.70
CA SER A 31 27.50 7.99 17.37
C SER A 31 28.69 8.37 16.46
N LYS A 32 29.79 8.83 17.04
CA LYS A 32 31.08 9.00 16.32
C LYS A 32 32.17 8.19 17.02
N ALA A 33 33.13 7.74 16.23
CA ALA A 33 34.36 7.11 16.71
C ALA A 33 35.54 7.76 16.03
N TYR A 34 36.61 7.98 16.79
CA TYR A 34 37.86 8.56 16.27
C TYR A 34 38.95 7.53 16.31
N VAL A 35 39.55 7.27 15.14
CA VAL A 35 40.72 6.40 15.02
C VAL A 35 41.97 7.19 15.32
N VAL A 36 42.74 6.75 16.30
CA VAL A 36 43.93 7.46 16.80
C VAL A 36 45.17 6.69 16.49
N GLU A 37 46.13 7.38 15.89
CA GLU A 37 47.48 6.92 15.60
C GLU A 37 48.47 7.52 16.57
N ARG A 38 49.47 6.74 16.93
CA ARG A 38 50.64 7.18 17.64
C ARG A 38 51.89 6.94 16.77
N LEU A 39 52.60 8.02 16.39
CA LEU A 39 53.78 7.97 15.53
C LEU A 39 53.55 7.14 14.24
N GLY A 40 52.36 7.23 13.64
CA GLY A 40 52.02 6.50 12.42
C GLY A 40 51.46 5.09 12.62
N ALA A 41 51.51 4.53 13.85
CA ALA A 41 50.93 3.22 14.15
C ALA A 41 49.53 3.37 14.78
N PHE A 42 48.61 2.46 14.45
CA PHE A 42 47.32 2.40 15.13
C PHE A 42 47.48 2.19 16.64
N ARG A 43 46.83 3.02 17.43
CA ARG A 43 46.83 2.87 18.89
C ARG A 43 45.47 2.38 19.42
N THR A 44 44.42 3.11 19.16
CA THR A 44 43.09 2.82 19.71
C THR A 44 42.00 3.56 18.94
N VAL A 45 40.77 3.11 19.14
CA VAL A 45 39.55 3.83 18.70
C VAL A 45 38.96 4.52 19.92
N TRP A 46 38.75 5.83 19.84
CA TRP A 46 38.06 6.58 20.87
C TRP A 46 36.55 6.53 20.63
N GLY A 47 35.86 5.98 21.61
CA GLY A 47 34.39 6.03 21.69
C GLY A 47 33.90 7.36 22.23
N VAL A 48 32.60 7.41 22.54
CA VAL A 48 31.92 8.61 23.08
C VAL A 48 32.55 9.01 24.43
N GLY A 49 32.75 10.31 24.61
CA GLY A 49 33.25 10.87 25.85
C GLY A 49 34.41 11.82 25.66
N LEU A 50 35.07 12.12 26.80
CA LEU A 50 36.21 13.01 26.88
C LEU A 50 37.52 12.20 26.80
N HIS A 51 38.36 12.55 25.85
CA HIS A 51 39.68 11.91 25.64
C HIS A 51 40.78 12.95 25.65
N LEU A 52 41.93 12.56 26.19
CA LEU A 52 43.10 13.40 26.21
C LEU A 52 44.09 12.90 25.14
N LYS A 53 44.42 13.79 24.21
CA LYS A 53 45.39 13.55 23.17
C LYS A 53 46.78 13.93 23.62
N VAL A 54 47.77 13.06 23.43
CA VAL A 54 49.17 13.42 23.71
C VAL A 54 49.69 14.30 22.55
N PRO A 55 50.01 15.59 22.82
CA PRO A 55 50.51 16.48 21.79
C PRO A 55 51.79 15.92 21.14
N PHE A 56 51.99 16.19 19.84
CA PHE A 56 53.11 15.77 19.00
C PHE A 56 53.22 14.26 18.72
N VAL A 57 52.68 13.39 19.59
CA VAL A 57 52.81 11.94 19.50
C VAL A 57 51.55 11.28 18.91
N GLU A 58 50.36 11.81 19.27
CA GLU A 58 49.09 11.26 18.86
C GLU A 58 48.38 12.15 17.85
N ARG A 59 47.81 11.50 16.82
CA ARG A 59 46.99 12.15 15.78
C ARG A 59 45.66 11.42 15.60
N VAL A 60 44.60 12.17 15.42
CA VAL A 60 43.35 11.59 14.96
C VAL A 60 43.44 11.38 13.44
N ALA A 61 43.55 10.11 13.02
CA ALA A 61 43.72 9.73 11.62
C ALA A 61 42.39 9.86 10.86
N LYS A 62 41.27 9.35 11.43
CA LYS A 62 39.98 9.39 10.78
C LYS A 62 38.87 9.57 11.83
N LYS A 63 37.87 10.42 11.48
CA LYS A 63 36.64 10.60 12.26
C LYS A 63 35.57 9.84 11.53
N VAL A 64 34.93 8.88 12.18
CA VAL A 64 33.98 7.94 11.59
C VAL A 64 32.61 8.16 12.24
N SER A 65 31.55 8.24 11.44
CA SER A 65 30.17 8.23 11.91
C SER A 65 29.69 6.77 11.99
N LEU A 66 29.15 6.38 13.14
CA LEU A 66 28.57 5.05 13.34
C LEU A 66 27.08 5.01 13.01
N LYS A 67 26.51 6.14 12.59
CA LYS A 67 25.12 6.18 12.13
C LYS A 67 25.02 5.52 10.76
N GLU A 68 23.82 5.02 10.47
CA GLU A 68 23.48 4.58 9.13
C GLU A 68 23.68 5.73 8.13
N GLN A 69 24.32 5.42 7.03
CA GLN A 69 24.60 6.33 5.93
C GLN A 69 24.00 5.78 4.65
N VAL A 70 23.74 6.68 3.71
CA VAL A 70 23.17 6.35 2.42
C VAL A 70 24.18 6.74 1.34
N ALA A 71 24.52 5.78 0.48
CA ALA A 71 25.29 6.02 -0.73
C ALA A 71 24.36 5.88 -1.94
N ASP A 72 24.22 6.96 -2.69
CA ASP A 72 23.48 7.00 -3.96
C ASP A 72 24.50 6.92 -5.08
N PHE A 73 24.51 5.81 -5.81
CA PHE A 73 25.46 5.56 -6.89
C PHE A 73 24.84 5.93 -8.23
N ALA A 74 25.66 6.49 -9.10
CA ALA A 74 25.24 6.90 -10.44
C ALA A 74 24.72 5.72 -11.27
N PRO A 75 23.84 5.99 -12.27
CA PRO A 75 23.30 4.96 -13.16
C PRO A 75 24.41 4.13 -13.81
N GLN A 76 24.30 2.81 -13.66
CA GLN A 76 25.25 1.85 -14.24
C GLN A 76 24.63 1.17 -15.45
N PRO A 77 25.33 1.13 -16.59
CA PRO A 77 24.88 0.37 -17.76
C PRO A 77 25.05 -1.13 -17.49
N VAL A 78 23.96 -1.86 -17.65
CA VAL A 78 23.89 -3.31 -17.49
C VAL A 78 23.22 -3.94 -18.71
N ILE A 79 23.50 -5.21 -18.98
CA ILE A 79 22.92 -5.97 -20.09
C ILE A 79 22.24 -7.18 -19.50
N THR A 80 20.97 -7.35 -19.84
CA THR A 80 20.16 -8.50 -19.40
C THR A 80 20.48 -9.75 -20.25
N LYS A 81 19.97 -10.90 -19.82
CA LYS A 81 20.11 -12.18 -20.50
C LYS A 81 19.54 -12.17 -21.93
N ASP A 82 18.47 -11.42 -22.15
CA ASP A 82 17.84 -11.20 -23.46
C ASP A 82 18.50 -10.06 -24.28
N ASN A 83 19.73 -9.68 -23.89
CA ASN A 83 20.60 -8.71 -24.60
C ASN A 83 20.02 -7.28 -24.67
N VAL A 84 19.22 -6.88 -23.70
CA VAL A 84 18.76 -5.49 -23.58
C VAL A 84 19.70 -4.71 -22.69
N THR A 85 20.25 -3.60 -23.19
CA THR A 85 21.06 -2.67 -22.39
C THR A 85 20.16 -1.71 -21.66
N MET A 86 20.31 -1.60 -20.33
CA MET A 86 19.55 -0.67 -19.51
C MET A 86 20.44 0.07 -18.53
N GLN A 87 19.95 1.16 -17.98
CA GLN A 87 20.62 1.91 -16.92
C GLN A 87 19.87 1.70 -15.59
N ILE A 88 20.61 1.36 -14.55
CA ILE A 88 20.07 1.10 -13.22
C ILE A 88 20.81 1.92 -12.19
N ASP A 89 20.06 2.70 -11.40
CA ASP A 89 20.56 3.44 -10.24
C ASP A 89 20.41 2.56 -9.00
N THR A 90 21.42 2.62 -8.13
CA THR A 90 21.43 1.81 -6.91
C THR A 90 21.69 2.69 -5.70
N VAL A 91 20.92 2.48 -4.64
CA VAL A 91 21.09 3.12 -3.33
C VAL A 91 21.45 2.06 -2.32
N VAL A 92 22.55 2.29 -1.59
CA VAL A 92 23.05 1.39 -0.54
C VAL A 92 22.94 2.06 0.81
N TYR A 93 22.25 1.42 1.74
CA TYR A 93 22.17 1.80 3.15
C TYR A 93 23.15 0.97 3.95
N PHE A 94 24.10 1.63 4.58
CA PHE A 94 25.18 0.97 5.30
C PHE A 94 25.52 1.69 6.60
N GLN A 95 26.15 0.99 7.50
CA GLN A 95 26.73 1.56 8.73
C GLN A 95 28.14 1.03 8.96
N ILE A 96 28.95 1.84 9.61
CA ILE A 96 30.31 1.44 9.96
C ILE A 96 30.27 0.77 11.33
N THR A 97 30.63 -0.53 11.36
CA THR A 97 30.65 -1.35 12.58
C THR A 97 32.01 -1.34 13.24
N ASP A 98 33.10 -1.40 12.46
CA ASP A 98 34.47 -1.33 12.97
C ASP A 98 35.21 -0.13 12.36
N PRO A 99 35.41 0.97 13.12
CA PRO A 99 36.15 2.13 12.65
C PRO A 99 37.61 1.86 12.31
N LYS A 100 38.25 0.84 12.91
CA LYS A 100 39.63 0.46 12.62
C LYS A 100 39.74 -0.17 11.22
N LEU A 101 38.89 -1.16 10.94
CA LEU A 101 38.83 -1.81 9.63
C LEU A 101 38.43 -0.81 8.53
N TYR A 102 37.50 0.09 8.83
CA TYR A 102 37.09 1.16 7.90
C TYR A 102 38.23 2.13 7.57
N ALA A 103 39.16 2.37 8.53
CA ALA A 103 40.24 3.30 8.32
C ALA A 103 41.43 2.68 7.56
N TYR A 104 41.69 1.37 7.76
CA TYR A 104 42.90 0.69 7.29
C TYR A 104 42.63 -0.50 6.37
N GLY A 105 41.40 -1.02 6.31
CA GLY A 105 41.06 -2.19 5.51
C GLY A 105 41.08 -1.92 4.01
N VAL A 106 40.71 -0.72 3.61
CA VAL A 106 40.66 -0.29 2.21
C VAL A 106 40.97 1.20 2.10
N GLU A 107 41.67 1.61 1.05
CA GLU A 107 42.09 3.00 0.87
C GLU A 107 40.92 3.96 0.65
N GLN A 108 39.99 3.58 -0.24
CA GLN A 108 38.84 4.38 -0.59
C GLN A 108 37.56 3.53 -0.46
N PRO A 109 36.97 3.39 0.75
CA PRO A 109 35.83 2.49 1.00
C PRO A 109 34.64 2.77 0.11
N MET A 110 34.33 4.05 -0.14
CA MET A 110 33.18 4.44 -0.95
C MET A 110 33.34 4.08 -2.43
N ALA A 111 34.51 4.36 -3.01
CA ALA A 111 34.80 4.00 -4.41
C ALA A 111 34.87 2.47 -4.60
N ALA A 112 35.43 1.76 -3.62
CA ALA A 112 35.46 0.30 -3.62
C ALA A 112 34.02 -0.28 -3.57
N MET A 113 33.15 0.26 -2.72
CA MET A 113 31.75 -0.14 -2.61
C MET A 113 30.96 0.17 -3.91
N GLU A 114 31.20 1.33 -4.52
CA GLU A 114 30.59 1.68 -5.82
C GLU A 114 30.97 0.67 -6.90
N THR A 115 32.26 0.38 -7.04
CA THR A 115 32.74 -0.59 -8.02
C THR A 115 32.21 -2.00 -7.77
N LEU A 116 32.18 -2.41 -6.50
CA LEU A 116 31.63 -3.70 -6.10
C LEU A 116 30.14 -3.78 -6.39
N THR A 117 29.39 -2.72 -6.09
CA THR A 117 27.95 -2.61 -6.38
C THR A 117 27.70 -2.72 -7.89
N ALA A 118 28.45 -1.99 -8.70
CA ALA A 118 28.31 -2.00 -10.16
C ALA A 118 28.60 -3.38 -10.76
N THR A 119 29.66 -4.05 -10.29
CA THR A 119 30.02 -5.40 -10.78
C THR A 119 29.03 -6.47 -10.33
N THR A 120 28.57 -6.42 -9.09
CA THR A 120 27.58 -7.34 -8.55
C THR A 120 26.23 -7.16 -9.25
N LEU A 121 25.82 -5.92 -9.45
CA LEU A 121 24.60 -5.59 -10.20
C LEU A 121 24.64 -6.17 -11.62
N ARG A 122 25.77 -5.97 -12.33
CA ARG A 122 25.95 -6.48 -13.69
C ARG A 122 25.84 -8.00 -13.75
N ASN A 123 26.42 -8.70 -12.79
CA ASN A 123 26.36 -10.16 -12.72
C ASN A 123 24.94 -10.64 -12.46
N ILE A 124 24.24 -10.07 -11.47
CA ILE A 124 22.88 -10.50 -11.13
C ILE A 124 21.89 -10.22 -12.27
N ILE A 125 21.98 -9.04 -12.89
CA ILE A 125 21.07 -8.64 -14.00
C ILE A 125 21.40 -9.44 -15.27
N GLY A 126 22.66 -9.78 -15.51
CA GLY A 126 23.08 -10.61 -16.65
C GLY A 126 22.45 -12.01 -16.68
N ASP A 127 22.03 -12.52 -15.52
CA ASP A 127 21.34 -13.81 -15.40
C ASP A 127 19.81 -13.69 -15.54
N LEU A 128 19.26 -12.47 -15.55
CA LEU A 128 17.83 -12.20 -15.58
C LEU A 128 17.37 -11.65 -16.94
N GLU A 129 16.15 -11.99 -17.31
CA GLU A 129 15.46 -11.37 -18.43
C GLU A 129 14.91 -9.98 -18.04
N LEU A 130 14.62 -9.14 -19.02
CA LEU A 130 14.10 -7.77 -18.80
C LEU A 130 12.86 -7.77 -17.89
N ASP A 131 11.88 -8.61 -18.20
CA ASP A 131 10.63 -8.73 -17.44
C ASP A 131 10.88 -9.16 -15.99
N GLN A 132 11.81 -10.09 -15.77
CA GLN A 132 12.21 -10.55 -14.44
C GLN A 132 12.90 -9.43 -13.67
N THR A 133 13.76 -8.65 -14.32
CA THR A 133 14.45 -7.52 -13.70
C THR A 133 13.46 -6.45 -13.22
N LEU A 134 12.40 -6.20 -13.98
CA LEU A 134 11.38 -5.21 -13.62
C LEU A 134 10.43 -5.70 -12.51
N THR A 135 10.11 -7.00 -12.49
CA THR A 135 9.11 -7.58 -11.57
C THR A 135 9.73 -8.13 -10.28
N SER A 136 10.99 -8.58 -10.31
CA SER A 136 11.65 -9.28 -9.19
C SER A 136 12.68 -8.42 -8.45
N ARG A 137 12.43 -7.12 -8.31
CA ARG A 137 13.32 -6.18 -7.62
C ARG A 137 13.75 -6.64 -6.23
N ASP A 138 12.82 -7.21 -5.46
CA ASP A 138 13.09 -7.68 -4.09
C ASP A 138 14.11 -8.82 -4.05
N VAL A 139 14.07 -9.69 -5.04
CA VAL A 139 15.03 -10.80 -5.17
C VAL A 139 16.43 -10.24 -5.50
N VAL A 140 16.51 -9.28 -6.42
CA VAL A 140 17.76 -8.61 -6.79
C VAL A 140 18.33 -7.86 -5.59
N ASN A 141 17.52 -7.04 -4.91
CA ASN A 141 17.90 -6.29 -3.72
C ASN A 141 18.47 -7.21 -2.62
N THR A 142 17.81 -8.35 -2.38
CA THR A 142 18.22 -9.32 -1.36
C THR A 142 19.53 -9.99 -1.74
N LYS A 143 19.71 -10.42 -2.98
CA LYS A 143 20.96 -11.00 -3.47
C LYS A 143 22.11 -10.00 -3.43
N MET A 144 21.89 -8.78 -3.89
CA MET A 144 22.87 -7.70 -3.82
C MET A 144 23.30 -7.44 -2.38
N ARG A 145 22.33 -7.28 -1.47
CA ARG A 145 22.63 -7.06 -0.05
C ARG A 145 23.51 -8.16 0.51
N SER A 146 23.20 -9.42 0.25
CA SER A 146 23.97 -10.55 0.78
C SER A 146 25.42 -10.55 0.29
N ILE A 147 25.64 -10.33 -1.02
CA ILE A 147 26.97 -10.32 -1.62
C ILE A 147 27.77 -9.09 -1.16
N LEU A 148 27.13 -7.92 -1.11
CA LEU A 148 27.79 -6.70 -0.67
C LEU A 148 28.16 -6.75 0.81
N ASP A 149 27.26 -7.24 1.68
CA ASP A 149 27.50 -7.37 3.13
C ASP A 149 28.70 -8.29 3.40
N GLU A 150 28.76 -9.46 2.76
CA GLU A 150 29.88 -10.40 2.86
C GLU A 150 31.19 -9.77 2.37
N ALA A 151 31.18 -9.07 1.26
CA ALA A 151 32.37 -8.48 0.67
C ALA A 151 32.88 -7.23 1.42
N THR A 152 31.99 -6.50 2.12
CA THR A 152 32.33 -5.27 2.86
C THR A 152 32.63 -5.50 4.34
N ASP A 153 32.33 -6.69 4.88
CA ASP A 153 32.63 -7.06 6.27
C ASP A 153 34.11 -6.90 6.64
N PRO A 154 35.09 -7.32 5.79
CA PRO A 154 36.52 -7.08 6.06
C PRO A 154 36.93 -5.60 6.14
N TRP A 155 36.09 -4.71 5.61
CA TRP A 155 36.28 -3.25 5.66
C TRP A 155 35.58 -2.61 6.87
N GLY A 156 34.96 -3.41 7.72
CA GLY A 156 34.18 -2.92 8.88
C GLY A 156 32.92 -2.14 8.49
N ILE A 157 32.37 -2.43 7.32
CA ILE A 157 31.13 -1.84 6.80
C ILE A 157 30.06 -2.93 6.78
N LYS A 158 28.93 -2.65 7.37
CA LYS A 158 27.75 -3.50 7.31
C LYS A 158 26.71 -2.91 6.37
N VAL A 159 26.30 -3.68 5.37
CA VAL A 159 25.25 -3.29 4.43
C VAL A 159 23.90 -3.74 4.97
N ASN A 160 23.08 -2.78 5.37
CA ASN A 160 21.75 -3.05 5.94
C ASN A 160 20.74 -3.35 4.84
N ARG A 161 20.73 -2.52 3.78
CA ARG A 161 19.76 -2.60 2.69
C ARG A 161 20.35 -2.07 1.39
N VAL A 162 19.96 -2.69 0.28
CA VAL A 162 20.26 -2.23 -1.08
C VAL A 162 18.95 -2.09 -1.83
N GLU A 163 18.80 -1.01 -2.57
CA GLU A 163 17.60 -0.76 -3.37
C GLU A 163 17.95 -0.30 -4.78
N LEU A 164 17.27 -0.87 -5.75
CA LEU A 164 17.26 -0.39 -7.11
C LEU A 164 16.27 0.79 -7.21
N LYS A 165 16.79 1.98 -7.50
CA LYS A 165 16.01 3.22 -7.55
C LYS A 165 15.25 3.33 -8.87
N ASN A 166 15.95 3.43 -9.98
CA ASN A 166 15.38 3.51 -11.31
C ASN A 166 15.94 2.39 -12.18
N ILE A 167 15.09 1.80 -13.01
CA ILE A 167 15.47 0.85 -14.05
C ILE A 167 14.97 1.44 -15.36
N LEU A 168 15.90 1.90 -16.19
CA LEU A 168 15.62 2.63 -17.42
C LEU A 168 16.05 1.79 -18.63
N PRO A 169 15.13 1.04 -19.25
CA PRO A 169 15.39 0.39 -20.52
C PRO A 169 15.49 1.41 -21.67
N PRO A 170 16.00 1.02 -22.85
CA PRO A 170 16.03 1.89 -24.03
C PRO A 170 14.63 2.39 -24.42
N GLN A 171 14.58 3.59 -24.99
CA GLN A 171 13.31 4.25 -25.35
C GLN A 171 12.42 3.41 -26.28
N ASP A 172 13.01 2.68 -27.22
CA ASP A 172 12.27 1.83 -28.15
C ASP A 172 11.57 0.67 -27.45
N ILE A 173 12.22 0.10 -26.44
CA ILE A 173 11.65 -0.96 -25.59
C ILE A 173 10.54 -0.38 -24.71
N GLN A 174 10.75 0.78 -24.10
CA GLN A 174 9.70 1.47 -23.31
C GLN A 174 8.45 1.72 -24.14
N ASN A 175 8.60 2.29 -25.33
CA ASN A 175 7.50 2.57 -26.25
C ASN A 175 6.74 1.28 -26.67
N SER A 176 7.48 0.20 -26.87
CA SER A 176 6.90 -1.10 -27.24
C SER A 176 6.12 -1.72 -26.07
N MET A 177 6.69 -1.66 -24.86
CA MET A 177 6.03 -2.13 -23.63
C MET A 177 4.78 -1.30 -23.32
N GLU A 178 4.82 0.04 -23.49
CA GLU A 178 3.65 0.90 -23.29
C GLU A 178 2.51 0.54 -24.26
N LYS A 179 2.82 0.32 -25.53
CA LYS A 179 1.83 -0.11 -26.53
C LYS A 179 1.22 -1.47 -26.18
N GLN A 180 2.06 -2.44 -25.78
CA GLN A 180 1.62 -3.76 -25.37
C GLN A 180 0.74 -3.71 -24.11
N MET A 181 1.18 -2.95 -23.10
CA MET A 181 0.42 -2.75 -21.86
C MET A 181 -0.93 -2.07 -22.12
N LYS A 182 -0.96 -1.09 -23.02
CA LYS A 182 -2.19 -0.41 -23.40
C LYS A 182 -3.15 -1.39 -24.09
N ALA A 183 -2.68 -2.15 -25.06
CA ALA A 183 -3.49 -3.13 -25.78
C ALA A 183 -4.05 -4.22 -24.82
N GLU A 184 -3.25 -4.68 -23.86
CA GLU A 184 -3.70 -5.67 -22.88
C GLU A 184 -4.72 -5.07 -21.90
N ARG A 185 -4.55 -3.79 -21.48
CA ARG A 185 -5.56 -3.10 -20.66
C ARG A 185 -6.88 -2.90 -21.41
N ASP A 186 -6.80 -2.49 -22.67
CA ASP A 186 -7.99 -2.30 -23.53
C ASP A 186 -8.72 -3.63 -23.73
N ARG A 187 -8.00 -4.71 -23.97
CA ARG A 187 -8.56 -6.06 -24.05
C ARG A 187 -9.26 -6.48 -22.75
N ARG A 188 -8.60 -6.33 -21.61
CA ARG A 188 -9.20 -6.65 -20.30
C ARG A 188 -10.43 -5.79 -20.01
N GLN A 189 -10.38 -4.51 -20.33
CA GLN A 189 -11.52 -3.61 -20.19
C GLN A 189 -12.71 -4.08 -21.03
N ALA A 190 -12.49 -4.44 -22.30
CA ALA A 190 -13.54 -4.94 -23.17
C ALA A 190 -14.19 -6.23 -22.63
N ILE A 191 -13.37 -7.16 -22.13
CA ILE A 191 -13.85 -8.42 -21.54
C ILE A 191 -14.71 -8.13 -20.29
N LEU A 192 -14.18 -7.33 -19.35
CA LEU A 192 -14.90 -6.98 -18.11
C LEU A 192 -16.21 -6.23 -18.39
N GLN A 193 -16.21 -5.36 -19.40
CA GLN A 193 -17.41 -4.64 -19.81
C GLN A 193 -18.45 -5.58 -20.40
N ALA A 194 -18.04 -6.51 -21.26
CA ALA A 194 -18.93 -7.53 -21.86
C ALA A 194 -19.51 -8.47 -20.78
N GLU A 195 -18.69 -8.92 -19.85
CA GLU A 195 -19.13 -9.74 -18.71
C GLU A 195 -20.09 -8.97 -17.80
N GLY A 196 -19.78 -7.71 -17.50
CA GLY A 196 -20.64 -6.82 -16.72
C GLY A 196 -22.00 -6.62 -17.38
N THR A 197 -22.03 -6.35 -18.67
CA THR A 197 -23.25 -6.20 -19.46
C THR A 197 -24.07 -7.49 -19.46
N LYS A 198 -23.44 -8.63 -19.73
CA LYS A 198 -24.10 -9.94 -19.68
C LYS A 198 -24.72 -10.21 -18.30
N ARG A 199 -23.95 -9.98 -17.23
CA ARG A 199 -24.42 -10.20 -15.86
C ARG A 199 -25.58 -9.28 -15.49
N SER A 200 -25.51 -8.01 -15.91
CA SER A 200 -26.60 -7.05 -15.73
C SER A 200 -27.88 -7.50 -16.44
N GLN A 201 -27.78 -7.92 -17.70
CA GLN A 201 -28.95 -8.42 -18.46
C GLN A 201 -29.58 -9.66 -17.81
N ILE A 202 -28.78 -10.59 -17.32
CA ILE A 202 -29.27 -11.78 -16.61
C ILE A 202 -30.03 -11.36 -15.33
N LEU A 203 -29.44 -10.50 -14.52
CA LEU A 203 -30.08 -10.03 -13.28
C LEU A 203 -31.37 -9.25 -13.53
N VAL A 204 -31.42 -8.44 -14.59
CA VAL A 204 -32.66 -7.75 -14.99
C VAL A 204 -33.73 -8.76 -15.39
N ALA A 205 -33.38 -9.75 -16.25
CA ALA A 205 -34.34 -10.77 -16.69
C ALA A 205 -34.80 -11.67 -15.52
N GLU A 206 -33.95 -12.00 -14.58
CA GLU A 206 -34.31 -12.72 -13.36
C GLU A 206 -35.25 -11.89 -12.47
N GLY A 207 -34.96 -10.61 -12.28
CA GLY A 207 -35.80 -9.68 -11.53
C GLY A 207 -37.22 -9.46 -12.18
N GLU A 208 -37.27 -9.36 -13.50
CA GLU A 208 -38.52 -9.29 -14.23
C GLU A 208 -39.34 -10.59 -14.09
N LYS A 209 -38.70 -11.75 -14.20
CA LYS A 209 -39.37 -13.04 -13.98
C LYS A 209 -39.91 -13.16 -12.57
N GLU A 210 -39.11 -12.84 -11.55
CA GLU A 210 -39.54 -12.92 -10.16
C GLU A 210 -40.68 -11.94 -9.85
N SER A 211 -40.59 -10.71 -10.39
CA SER A 211 -41.64 -9.72 -10.29
C SER A 211 -42.96 -10.19 -10.94
N ALA A 212 -42.87 -10.84 -12.11
CA ALA A 212 -44.04 -11.40 -12.79
C ALA A 212 -44.69 -12.54 -11.99
N ILE A 213 -43.89 -13.43 -11.40
CA ILE A 213 -44.38 -14.53 -10.55
C ILE A 213 -45.09 -13.95 -9.30
N LEU A 214 -44.46 -12.99 -8.61
CA LEU A 214 -45.03 -12.36 -7.41
C LEU A 214 -46.34 -11.63 -7.71
N ARG A 215 -46.46 -10.95 -8.88
CA ARG A 215 -47.70 -10.31 -9.30
C ARG A 215 -48.78 -11.35 -9.55
N ALA A 216 -48.47 -12.43 -10.26
CA ALA A 216 -49.44 -13.49 -10.51
C ALA A 216 -49.93 -14.19 -9.23
N ASP A 217 -49.02 -14.43 -8.29
CA ASP A 217 -49.38 -14.99 -6.97
C ASP A 217 -50.25 -14.00 -6.13
N ALA A 218 -49.93 -12.72 -6.15
CA ALA A 218 -50.72 -11.70 -5.49
C ALA A 218 -52.13 -11.57 -6.09
N GLU A 219 -52.23 -11.61 -7.41
CA GLU A 219 -53.54 -11.64 -8.11
C GLU A 219 -54.37 -12.87 -7.73
N LYS A 220 -53.75 -14.06 -7.76
CA LYS A 220 -54.37 -15.30 -7.33
C LYS A 220 -54.88 -15.24 -5.88
N GLN A 221 -54.04 -14.78 -4.95
CA GLN A 221 -54.43 -14.64 -3.55
C GLN A 221 -55.52 -13.63 -3.36
N SER A 222 -55.49 -12.48 -4.07
CA SER A 222 -56.51 -11.48 -4.00
C SER A 222 -57.84 -11.97 -4.55
N ALA A 223 -57.85 -12.75 -5.63
CA ALA A 223 -59.05 -13.39 -6.19
C ALA A 223 -59.63 -14.44 -5.21
N ILE A 224 -58.80 -15.27 -4.60
CA ILE A 224 -59.25 -16.24 -3.59
C ILE A 224 -59.87 -15.53 -2.37
N LEU A 225 -59.21 -14.52 -1.83
CA LEU A 225 -59.74 -13.74 -0.69
C LEU A 225 -61.05 -13.02 -1.01
N ARG A 226 -61.20 -12.45 -2.24
CA ARG A 226 -62.44 -11.85 -2.69
C ARG A 226 -63.54 -12.89 -2.79
N ALA A 227 -63.29 -14.06 -3.38
CA ALA A 227 -64.27 -15.14 -3.48
C ALA A 227 -64.69 -15.67 -2.11
N GLN A 228 -63.74 -15.84 -1.17
CA GLN A 228 -64.03 -16.22 0.20
C GLN A 228 -64.86 -15.18 0.93
N GLY A 229 -64.49 -13.90 0.83
CA GLY A 229 -65.26 -12.81 1.43
C GLY A 229 -66.67 -12.70 0.87
N GLN A 230 -66.89 -12.92 -0.44
CA GLN A 230 -68.17 -12.99 -1.04
C GLN A 230 -69.01 -14.18 -0.55
N ALA A 231 -68.40 -15.36 -0.44
CA ALA A 231 -69.06 -16.53 0.08
C ALA A 231 -69.51 -16.35 1.55
N GLU A 232 -68.61 -15.78 2.38
CA GLU A 232 -68.97 -15.46 3.80
C GLU A 232 -70.01 -14.42 3.93
N ALA A 233 -69.99 -13.37 3.08
CA ALA A 233 -71.02 -12.34 3.05
C ALA A 233 -72.42 -12.94 2.67
N ILE A 234 -72.45 -13.80 1.65
CA ILE A 234 -73.75 -14.49 1.24
C ILE A 234 -74.23 -15.40 2.36
N LEU A 235 -73.29 -16.18 3.02
CA LEU A 235 -73.70 -17.02 4.14
C LEU A 235 -74.21 -16.21 5.34
N ALA A 236 -73.59 -15.07 5.65
CA ALA A 236 -74.00 -14.18 6.71
C ALA A 236 -75.40 -13.59 6.43
N VAL A 237 -75.62 -13.15 5.19
CA VAL A 237 -76.95 -12.63 4.76
C VAL A 237 -78.04 -13.73 4.82
N GLN A 238 -77.70 -14.96 4.38
CA GLN A 238 -78.68 -16.08 4.44
C GLN A 238 -78.92 -16.52 5.88
N LYS A 239 -78.00 -16.52 6.77
CA LYS A 239 -78.21 -16.78 8.19
C LYS A 239 -79.05 -15.73 8.84
N ALA A 240 -78.79 -14.45 8.58
CA ALA A 240 -79.62 -13.34 9.09
C ALA A 240 -81.04 -13.38 8.57
N THR A 241 -81.27 -13.75 7.30
CA THR A 241 -82.58 -13.94 6.74
C THR A 241 -83.31 -15.16 7.32
N ALA A 242 -82.58 -16.26 7.56
CA ALA A 242 -83.12 -17.46 8.22
C ALA A 242 -83.56 -17.17 9.68
N GLU A 243 -82.69 -16.47 10.42
CA GLU A 243 -83.02 -16.02 11.80
C GLU A 243 -84.20 -15.06 11.84
N ALA A 244 -84.31 -14.12 10.90
CA ALA A 244 -85.41 -13.21 10.77
C ALA A 244 -86.66 -13.97 10.44
N MET A 245 -86.67 -14.97 9.55
CA MET A 245 -87.81 -15.83 9.28
C MET A 245 -88.24 -16.71 10.49
N GLN A 246 -87.26 -17.19 11.26
CA GLN A 246 -87.60 -17.90 12.49
C GLN A 246 -88.19 -17.01 13.53
N MET A 247 -87.74 -15.79 13.73
CA MET A 247 -88.31 -14.80 14.63
C MET A 247 -89.73 -14.41 14.20
N LEU A 248 -89.99 -14.28 12.88
CA LEU A 248 -91.30 -14.04 12.38
C LEU A 248 -92.30 -15.20 12.57
N ASN A 249 -91.80 -16.41 12.49
CA ASN A 249 -92.61 -17.62 12.70
C ASN A 249 -92.90 -17.90 14.20
N GLU A 250 -91.98 -17.55 15.11
CA GLU A 250 -92.17 -17.63 16.57
C GLU A 250 -93.06 -16.53 17.12
N ALA A 251 -93.16 -15.40 16.43
CA ALA A 251 -94.02 -14.25 16.80
C ALA A 251 -95.47 -14.39 16.41
N ASP A 252 -95.92 -15.52 15.80
CA ASP A 252 -97.34 -15.84 15.42
C ASP A 252 -98.01 -14.69 14.66
N ILE A 253 -97.28 -14.02 13.82
CA ILE A 253 -97.82 -12.95 12.97
C ILE A 253 -98.29 -13.57 11.64
N THR A 254 -99.54 -13.84 11.54
CA THR A 254 -100.28 -14.14 10.28
C THR A 254 -100.08 -12.93 9.34
N LEU A 255 -99.15 -12.98 8.42
CA LEU A 255 -99.05 -12.02 7.33
C LEU A 255 -100.19 -12.24 6.35
N GLU A 256 -101.21 -11.42 6.48
CA GLU A 256 -102.21 -11.27 5.48
C GLU A 256 -101.59 -10.75 4.20
N LEU A 257 -101.55 -11.56 3.13
CA LEU A 257 -100.96 -11.25 1.83
C LEU A 257 -101.63 -10.02 1.21
N LEU A 258 -100.99 -8.87 1.35
CA LEU A 258 -101.39 -7.70 0.52
C LEU A 258 -100.88 -7.94 -0.92
N PRO A 259 -101.70 -7.82 -1.93
CA PRO A 259 -101.33 -8.03 -3.33
C PRO A 259 -100.37 -6.93 -3.79
N LEU A 260 -99.24 -7.33 -4.29
CA LEU A 260 -98.24 -6.46 -4.95
C LEU A 260 -98.88 -5.85 -6.22
N ARG A 261 -99.04 -4.57 -6.18
CA ARG A 261 -99.40 -3.76 -7.37
C ARG A 261 -98.13 -3.67 -8.25
N PRO A 262 -98.23 -3.95 -9.56
CA PRO A 262 -97.12 -3.72 -10.49
C PRO A 262 -97.01 -2.21 -10.77
N THR A 263 -95.85 -1.67 -10.65
CA THR A 263 -95.43 -0.35 -11.12
C THR A 263 -94.89 -0.41 -12.55
N PRO A 264 -95.32 0.52 -13.41
CA PRO A 264 -94.99 0.45 -14.83
C PRO A 264 -93.63 1.02 -15.16
N ASP A 265 -93.15 0.52 -16.25
CA ASP A 265 -92.02 0.90 -17.10
C ASP A 265 -91.52 2.34 -17.03
N GLY A 266 -90.22 2.49 -16.98
CA GLY A 266 -89.52 3.76 -17.26
C GLY A 266 -88.19 3.49 -18.05
N CYS A 267 -88.42 3.55 -19.33
CA CYS A 267 -87.32 3.67 -20.34
C CYS A 267 -86.33 4.78 -20.03
N GLY A 268 -85.11 4.56 -20.45
CA GLY A 268 -84.08 5.63 -20.54
C GLY A 268 -82.71 5.15 -20.99
N HIS A 269 -82.64 4.78 -22.19
CA HIS A 269 -81.60 4.91 -23.18
C HIS A 269 -80.76 6.17 -23.01
N THR A 270 -79.44 6.06 -23.01
CA THR A 270 -78.51 6.82 -23.85
C THR A 270 -77.01 6.41 -23.54
N GLY A 271 -76.30 5.86 -24.49
CA GLY A 271 -74.91 6.07 -24.60
C GLY A 271 -74.60 7.46 -25.16
N PRO A 272 -73.42 7.94 -25.19
CA PRO A 272 -72.47 7.57 -26.30
C PRO A 272 -70.98 7.55 -25.94
N SER A 273 -70.25 6.82 -26.73
CA SER A 273 -69.07 7.14 -27.56
C SER A 273 -68.21 8.34 -27.18
N GLY A 274 -66.88 8.14 -27.33
CA GLY A 274 -65.84 9.15 -27.58
C GLY A 274 -64.52 8.71 -27.00
N GLU A 275 -63.71 8.07 -27.76
CA GLU A 275 -62.57 8.58 -28.53
C GLU A 275 -61.60 9.51 -27.76
N GLY A 276 -60.32 9.18 -27.84
CA GLY A 276 -59.28 10.19 -28.00
C GLY A 276 -58.03 10.04 -27.17
N ALA A 277 -57.00 9.66 -27.87
CA ALA A 277 -55.57 9.91 -27.72
C ALA A 277 -54.79 8.98 -26.82
#